data_8159d38d1679e720263533601f7636e1
#
_entry.id   8159d38d1679e720263533601f7636e1
#
_cell.length_a   1.000
_cell.length_b   1.000
_cell.length_c   1.000
_cell.angle_alpha   90.00
_cell.angle_beta   90.00
_cell.angle_gamma   90.00
#
_symmetry.space_group_name_H-M   'P 1'
#
loop_
_entity.id
_entity.type
_entity.pdbx_description
1 polymer ?
#
loop_
_entity_poly.entity_id
_entity_poly.type
_entity_poly.pdbx_seq_one_letter_code
_entity_poly.pdbx_strand_id
1 'polypeptide(L)'
;MLYKKTPYKKQIEALSEISQAISSDRYLDDILKLIVTVTANVMDSKICSLWILDGKEEVLKISATQTMSEEYLKERTLKLGEGIVGYVAQHNKSLSILDVLKEPRYKEKELAKKEGLVSMLSVPLSVKDKVIGVINCYTSYPHEFNETERTVLTAVASQAAICIENTELMVKTKVIQEELETRKLVERAKGILMKQHGLNEEEAFKRIRKASMNSRKTMREIAEAILLTEKMAG
;
A
#
# COMPACT_ATOMS: atom_id res chain seq x y z
N MET A 1 20.40 -30.13 15.33
CA MET A 1 19.80 -28.87 15.83
C MET A 1 18.29 -29.05 15.86
N LEU A 2 17.67 -29.03 17.04
CA LEU A 2 16.21 -29.20 17.19
C LEU A 2 15.50 -27.93 16.67
N TYR A 3 14.77 -28.06 15.58
CA TYR A 3 13.87 -27.03 15.08
C TYR A 3 12.85 -26.69 16.19
N LYS A 4 12.94 -25.47 16.74
CA LYS A 4 11.90 -24.95 17.62
C LYS A 4 10.67 -24.67 16.74
N LYS A 5 9.71 -25.61 16.71
CA LYS A 5 8.39 -25.34 16.16
C LYS A 5 7.79 -24.16 16.92
N THR A 6 7.50 -23.08 16.25
CA THR A 6 6.78 -21.95 16.85
C THR A 6 5.42 -22.49 17.34
N PRO A 7 5.08 -22.36 18.64
CA PRO A 7 3.83 -22.88 19.15
C PRO A 7 2.64 -22.30 18.39
N TYR A 8 1.63 -23.11 18.08
CA TYR A 8 0.39 -22.70 17.43
C TYR A 8 -0.23 -21.45 18.06
N LYS A 9 -0.11 -21.32 19.37
CA LYS A 9 -0.57 -20.16 20.14
C LYS A 9 0.06 -18.86 19.65
N LYS A 10 1.37 -18.82 19.41
CA LYS A 10 2.06 -17.62 18.90
C LYS A 10 1.60 -17.23 17.50
N GLN A 11 1.27 -18.20 16.65
CA GLN A 11 0.77 -17.94 15.30
C GLN A 11 -0.63 -17.31 15.34
N ILE A 12 -1.50 -17.81 16.21
CA ILE A 12 -2.85 -17.27 16.42
C ILE A 12 -2.79 -15.86 17.02
N GLU A 13 -1.96 -15.66 18.04
CA GLU A 13 -1.75 -14.35 18.67
C GLU A 13 -1.28 -13.31 17.65
N ALA A 14 -0.33 -13.67 16.79
CA ALA A 14 0.17 -12.79 15.73
C ALA A 14 -0.90 -12.43 14.71
N LEU A 15 -1.67 -13.39 14.21
CA LEU A 15 -2.77 -13.11 13.30
C LEU A 15 -3.84 -12.23 13.94
N SER A 16 -4.12 -12.41 15.23
CA SER A 16 -5.03 -11.57 15.98
C SER A 16 -4.50 -10.14 16.12
N GLU A 17 -3.21 -9.96 16.45
CA GLU A 17 -2.58 -8.66 16.55
C GLU A 17 -2.60 -7.90 15.22
N ILE A 18 -2.27 -8.57 14.12
CA ILE A 18 -2.34 -8.00 12.77
C ILE A 18 -3.78 -7.59 12.44
N SER A 19 -4.76 -8.45 12.71
CA SER A 19 -6.18 -8.18 12.44
C SER A 19 -6.70 -6.98 13.24
N GLN A 20 -6.29 -6.84 14.50
CA GLN A 20 -6.64 -5.69 15.34
C GLN A 20 -6.00 -4.39 14.81
N ALA A 21 -4.74 -4.45 14.37
CA ALA A 21 -4.05 -3.30 13.80
C ALA A 21 -4.75 -2.81 12.51
N ILE A 22 -5.14 -3.74 11.64
CA ILE A 22 -5.85 -3.43 10.39
C ILE A 22 -7.20 -2.75 10.66
N SER A 23 -7.86 -3.08 11.77
CA SER A 23 -9.14 -2.50 12.19
C SER A 23 -9.00 -1.21 12.99
N SER A 24 -7.79 -0.69 13.18
CA SER A 24 -7.50 0.52 13.94
C SER A 24 -7.39 1.76 13.05
N ASP A 25 -7.45 2.96 13.66
CA ASP A 25 -7.26 4.25 12.97
C ASP A 25 -5.78 4.58 12.69
N ARG A 26 -4.90 3.59 12.60
CA ARG A 26 -3.48 3.79 12.31
C ARG A 26 -3.25 4.11 10.84
N TYR A 27 -2.17 4.84 10.56
CA TYR A 27 -1.72 5.04 9.17
C TYR A 27 -1.28 3.72 8.55
N LEU A 28 -1.46 3.59 7.22
CA LEU A 28 -1.12 2.38 6.49
C LEU A 28 0.34 1.96 6.71
N ASP A 29 1.28 2.89 6.67
CA ASP A 29 2.70 2.61 6.85
C ASP A 29 3.01 1.98 8.22
N ASP A 30 2.34 2.43 9.29
CA ASP A 30 2.49 1.86 10.63
C ASP A 30 1.93 0.44 10.70
N ILE A 31 0.81 0.18 10.01
CA ILE A 31 0.20 -1.14 9.93
C ILE A 31 1.13 -2.09 9.15
N LEU A 32 1.65 -1.66 8.00
CA LEU A 32 2.57 -2.48 7.20
C LEU A 32 3.85 -2.80 7.96
N LYS A 33 4.41 -1.84 8.70
CA LYS A 33 5.58 -2.04 9.55
C LYS A 33 5.31 -3.02 10.69
N LEU A 34 4.13 -2.95 11.31
CA LEU A 34 3.71 -3.91 12.33
C LEU A 34 3.58 -5.32 11.72
N ILE A 35 2.94 -5.45 10.55
CA ILE A 35 2.78 -6.72 9.84
C ILE A 35 4.14 -7.39 9.62
N VAL A 36 5.13 -6.68 9.05
CA VAL A 36 6.44 -7.29 8.80
C VAL A 36 7.18 -7.64 10.09
N THR A 37 7.02 -6.84 11.14
CA THR A 37 7.66 -7.09 12.45
C THR A 37 7.08 -8.32 13.13
N VAL A 38 5.76 -8.42 13.23
CA VAL A 38 5.07 -9.57 13.84
C VAL A 38 5.33 -10.82 13.02
N THR A 39 5.29 -10.71 11.69
CA THR A 39 5.56 -11.84 10.78
C THR A 39 6.99 -12.36 10.96
N ALA A 40 7.98 -11.48 11.01
CA ALA A 40 9.37 -11.88 11.22
C ALA A 40 9.53 -12.68 12.53
N ASN A 41 8.89 -12.22 13.62
CA ASN A 41 8.94 -12.89 14.92
C ASN A 41 8.27 -14.28 14.93
N VAL A 42 7.15 -14.42 14.22
CA VAL A 42 6.39 -15.69 14.15
C VAL A 42 7.05 -16.70 13.23
N MET A 43 7.63 -16.21 12.13
CA MET A 43 8.33 -17.05 11.16
C MET A 43 9.78 -17.33 11.53
N ASP A 44 10.25 -16.84 12.70
CA ASP A 44 11.66 -16.90 13.11
C ASP A 44 12.60 -16.43 11.99
N SER A 45 12.18 -15.37 11.30
CA SER A 45 12.88 -14.83 10.13
C SER A 45 13.83 -13.72 10.54
N LYS A 46 15.01 -13.69 9.91
CA LYS A 46 15.98 -12.62 10.08
C LYS A 46 15.46 -11.31 9.50
N ILE A 47 14.90 -11.38 8.31
CA ILE A 47 14.27 -10.23 7.63
C ILE A 47 12.92 -10.65 7.08
N CYS A 48 11.91 -9.80 7.30
CA CYS A 48 10.65 -9.80 6.58
C CYS A 48 10.53 -8.47 5.82
N SER A 49 10.11 -8.52 4.57
CA SER A 49 9.90 -7.33 3.75
C SER A 49 8.63 -7.43 2.93
N LEU A 50 7.96 -6.29 2.75
CA LEU A 50 6.74 -6.17 1.99
C LEU A 50 6.98 -5.22 0.82
N TRP A 51 6.57 -5.67 -0.36
CA TRP A 51 6.69 -4.95 -1.62
C TRP A 51 5.30 -4.69 -2.17
N ILE A 52 5.02 -3.47 -2.61
CA ILE A 52 3.76 -3.08 -3.23
C ILE A 52 3.98 -2.86 -4.72
N LEU A 53 3.04 -3.35 -5.53
CA LEU A 53 3.02 -3.18 -6.98
C LEU A 53 2.42 -1.82 -7.32
N ASP A 54 3.23 -0.94 -7.91
CA ASP A 54 2.74 0.27 -8.56
C ASP A 54 2.09 -0.14 -9.90
N GLY A 55 0.77 -0.12 -9.92
CA GLY A 55 0.00 -0.58 -11.09
C GLY A 55 0.10 0.33 -12.32
N LYS A 56 0.67 1.54 -12.18
CA LYS A 56 0.90 2.45 -13.30
C LYS A 56 2.26 2.23 -13.95
N GLU A 57 3.27 2.00 -13.12
CA GLU A 57 4.66 1.81 -13.55
C GLU A 57 5.00 0.33 -13.76
N GLU A 58 4.12 -0.61 -13.34
CA GLU A 58 4.33 -2.05 -13.36
C GLU A 58 5.61 -2.49 -12.63
N VAL A 59 5.95 -1.78 -11.55
CA VAL A 59 7.11 -2.05 -10.72
C VAL A 59 6.71 -2.34 -9.27
N LEU A 60 7.45 -3.20 -8.63
CA LEU A 60 7.36 -3.49 -7.20
C LEU A 60 8.33 -2.59 -6.44
N LYS A 61 7.84 -1.89 -5.44
CA LYS A 61 8.62 -1.01 -4.55
C LYS A 61 8.57 -1.57 -3.13
N ILE A 62 9.71 -1.57 -2.43
CA ILE A 62 9.73 -1.96 -1.03
C ILE A 62 8.97 -0.92 -0.20
N SER A 63 7.98 -1.37 0.57
CA SER A 63 7.09 -0.48 1.33
C SER A 63 7.24 -0.65 2.84
N ALA A 64 7.63 -1.85 3.31
CA ALA A 64 7.88 -2.07 4.72
C ALA A 64 8.92 -3.16 4.95
N THR A 65 9.72 -3.00 6.00
CA THR A 65 10.62 -4.03 6.55
C THR A 65 10.87 -3.73 8.03
N GLN A 66 11.16 -4.74 8.83
CA GLN A 66 11.54 -4.55 10.23
C GLN A 66 13.04 -4.37 10.43
N THR A 67 13.86 -4.59 9.40
CA THR A 67 15.31 -4.38 9.52
C THR A 67 15.65 -2.89 9.57
N MET A 68 16.69 -2.56 10.34
CA MET A 68 17.28 -1.21 10.42
C MET A 68 18.55 -1.07 9.55
N SER A 69 18.86 -2.08 8.72
CA SER A 69 20.01 -2.02 7.81
C SER A 69 19.78 -0.93 6.77
N GLU A 70 20.67 0.09 6.76
CA GLU A 70 20.65 1.18 5.77
C GLU A 70 20.75 0.64 4.34
N GLU A 71 21.54 -0.41 4.15
CA GLU A 71 21.71 -1.05 2.83
C GLU A 71 20.41 -1.69 2.36
N TYR A 72 19.68 -2.31 3.29
CA TYR A 72 18.39 -2.94 2.97
C TYR A 72 17.27 -1.93 2.74
N LEU A 73 17.36 -0.75 3.36
CA LEU A 73 16.37 0.33 3.26
C LEU A 73 16.51 1.21 2.00
N LYS A 74 17.60 1.05 1.23
CA LYS A 74 17.76 1.79 -0.03
C LYS A 74 16.58 1.54 -0.96
N GLU A 75 16.13 2.60 -1.61
CA GLU A 75 15.09 2.50 -2.63
C GLU A 75 15.48 1.52 -3.73
N ARG A 76 14.63 0.53 -3.93
CA ARG A 76 14.80 -0.52 -4.94
C ARG A 76 13.47 -0.79 -5.61
N THR A 77 13.56 -0.99 -6.91
CA THR A 77 12.40 -1.35 -7.73
C THR A 77 12.70 -2.64 -8.49
N LEU A 78 11.69 -3.47 -8.67
CA LEU A 78 11.75 -4.69 -9.47
C LEU A 78 10.55 -4.69 -10.42
N LYS A 79 10.78 -5.02 -11.69
CA LYS A 79 9.69 -5.18 -12.67
C LYS A 79 8.94 -6.49 -12.42
N LEU A 80 7.72 -6.57 -12.92
CA LEU A 80 7.01 -7.85 -12.99
C LEU A 80 7.86 -8.87 -13.75
N GLY A 81 7.95 -10.09 -13.21
CA GLY A 81 8.81 -11.17 -13.73
C GLY A 81 10.30 -11.04 -13.36
N GLU A 82 10.74 -9.90 -12.83
CA GLU A 82 12.13 -9.69 -12.48
C GLU A 82 12.46 -10.23 -11.09
N GLY A 83 13.48 -11.04 -11.00
CA GLY A 83 13.90 -11.65 -9.72
C GLY A 83 12.85 -12.60 -9.16
N ILE A 84 12.96 -12.92 -7.88
CA ILE A 84 11.99 -13.78 -7.19
C ILE A 84 10.70 -13.01 -6.92
N VAL A 85 10.80 -11.78 -6.43
CA VAL A 85 9.66 -10.95 -6.08
C VAL A 85 8.78 -10.68 -7.30
N GLY A 86 9.38 -10.26 -8.42
CA GLY A 86 8.66 -10.04 -9.68
C GLY A 86 8.07 -11.33 -10.26
N TYR A 87 8.77 -12.46 -10.15
CA TYR A 87 8.26 -13.76 -10.56
C TYR A 87 7.01 -14.17 -9.76
N VAL A 88 7.06 -14.05 -8.43
CA VAL A 88 5.94 -14.37 -7.54
C VAL A 88 4.74 -13.46 -7.83
N ALA A 89 4.99 -12.18 -8.05
CA ALA A 89 3.93 -11.22 -8.42
C ALA A 89 3.28 -11.57 -9.76
N GLN A 90 4.08 -11.92 -10.77
CA GLN A 90 3.59 -12.24 -12.12
C GLN A 90 2.75 -13.52 -12.16
N HIS A 91 3.17 -14.56 -11.43
CA HIS A 91 2.54 -15.87 -11.48
C HIS A 91 1.48 -16.10 -10.41
N ASN A 92 1.33 -15.17 -9.45
CA ASN A 92 0.45 -15.30 -8.28
C ASN A 92 0.65 -16.65 -7.54
N LYS A 93 1.90 -17.06 -7.37
CA LYS A 93 2.26 -18.33 -6.73
C LYS A 93 3.40 -18.13 -5.74
N SER A 94 3.26 -18.69 -4.53
CA SER A 94 4.33 -18.67 -3.54
C SER A 94 5.54 -19.48 -4.01
N LEU A 95 6.74 -19.04 -3.60
CA LEU A 95 8.00 -19.69 -3.92
C LEU A 95 8.87 -19.80 -2.67
N SER A 96 9.37 -21.01 -2.39
CA SER A 96 10.32 -21.28 -1.34
C SER A 96 11.68 -21.59 -1.94
N ILE A 97 12.74 -20.98 -1.41
CA ILE A 97 14.11 -21.09 -1.89
C ILE A 97 14.99 -21.48 -0.69
N LEU A 98 15.68 -22.60 -0.81
CA LEU A 98 16.55 -23.11 0.24
C LEU A 98 17.87 -22.31 0.36
N ASP A 99 18.40 -21.81 -0.78
CA ASP A 99 19.64 -21.05 -0.82
C ASP A 99 19.52 -19.94 -1.89
N VAL A 100 19.33 -18.71 -1.45
CA VAL A 100 19.16 -17.54 -2.35
C VAL A 100 20.42 -17.26 -3.18
N LEU A 101 21.60 -17.63 -2.69
CA LEU A 101 22.86 -17.42 -3.42
C LEU A 101 23.00 -18.38 -4.60
N LYS A 102 22.39 -19.56 -4.50
CA LYS A 102 22.38 -20.58 -5.56
C LYS A 102 21.21 -20.40 -6.55
N GLU A 103 20.17 -19.64 -6.18
CA GLU A 103 19.02 -19.41 -7.05
C GLU A 103 19.40 -18.44 -8.19
N PRO A 104 19.32 -18.87 -9.48
CA PRO A 104 19.74 -18.04 -10.61
C PRO A 104 18.90 -16.76 -10.76
N ARG A 105 17.60 -16.82 -10.41
CA ARG A 105 16.67 -15.69 -10.52
C ARG A 105 16.85 -14.66 -9.40
N TYR A 106 17.55 -15.00 -8.31
CA TYR A 106 17.74 -14.07 -7.20
C TYR A 106 18.74 -12.98 -7.59
N LYS A 107 18.28 -11.73 -7.64
CA LYS A 107 19.07 -10.59 -8.17
C LYS A 107 20.06 -10.00 -7.17
N GLU A 108 19.69 -9.96 -5.89
CA GLU A 108 20.43 -9.18 -4.88
C GLU A 108 21.42 -10.04 -4.08
N LYS A 109 22.24 -10.82 -4.78
CA LYS A 109 23.19 -11.77 -4.15
C LYS A 109 24.20 -11.10 -3.23
N GLU A 110 24.67 -9.91 -3.61
CA GLU A 110 25.63 -9.16 -2.75
C GLU A 110 24.97 -8.64 -1.48
N LEU A 111 23.73 -8.16 -1.57
CA LEU A 111 22.96 -7.81 -0.38
C LEU A 111 22.69 -9.03 0.52
N ALA A 112 22.31 -10.17 -0.06
CA ALA A 112 22.11 -11.39 0.68
C ALA A 112 23.36 -11.86 1.42
N LYS A 113 24.54 -11.77 0.80
CA LYS A 113 25.82 -12.07 1.44
C LYS A 113 26.10 -11.11 2.61
N LYS A 114 25.93 -9.81 2.38
CA LYS A 114 26.19 -8.77 3.39
C LYS A 114 25.25 -8.91 4.59
N GLU A 115 23.98 -9.15 4.33
CA GLU A 115 22.95 -9.35 5.36
C GLU A 115 22.92 -10.80 5.90
N GLY A 116 23.71 -11.72 5.36
CA GLY A 116 23.74 -13.13 5.76
C GLY A 116 22.38 -13.81 5.59
N LEU A 117 21.73 -13.60 4.43
CA LEU A 117 20.46 -14.23 4.08
C LEU A 117 20.74 -15.56 3.36
N VAL A 118 20.01 -16.60 3.75
CA VAL A 118 20.23 -17.95 3.21
C VAL A 118 18.98 -18.49 2.54
N SER A 119 17.89 -18.72 3.28
CA SER A 119 16.64 -19.23 2.69
C SER A 119 15.58 -18.15 2.61
N MET A 120 14.62 -18.31 1.72
CA MET A 120 13.56 -17.34 1.46
C MET A 120 12.24 -18.04 1.21
N LEU A 121 11.18 -17.52 1.81
CA LEU A 121 9.79 -17.78 1.41
C LEU A 121 9.19 -16.46 0.90
N SER A 122 8.69 -16.50 -0.33
CA SER A 122 8.04 -15.38 -1.02
C SER A 122 6.59 -15.72 -1.32
N VAL A 123 5.65 -14.86 -0.92
CA VAL A 123 4.20 -15.08 -1.04
C VAL A 123 3.54 -13.85 -1.64
N PRO A 124 2.66 -14.01 -2.65
CA PRO A 124 1.94 -12.88 -3.23
C PRO A 124 0.91 -12.31 -2.26
N LEU A 125 0.76 -10.99 -2.28
CA LEU A 125 -0.37 -10.28 -1.71
C LEU A 125 -1.42 -10.14 -2.81
N SER A 126 -2.52 -10.85 -2.71
CA SER A 126 -3.55 -10.82 -3.74
C SER A 126 -4.95 -10.68 -3.18
N VAL A 127 -5.78 -9.92 -3.90
CA VAL A 127 -7.22 -9.78 -3.64
C VAL A 127 -7.97 -10.13 -4.92
N LYS A 128 -8.88 -11.11 -4.84
CA LYS A 128 -9.66 -11.58 -5.99
C LYS A 128 -8.78 -11.87 -7.22
N ASP A 129 -7.72 -12.65 -7.02
CA ASP A 129 -6.73 -13.05 -8.03
C ASP A 129 -5.85 -11.92 -8.61
N LYS A 130 -6.07 -10.67 -8.20
CA LYS A 130 -5.21 -9.55 -8.55
C LYS A 130 -4.08 -9.44 -7.54
N VAL A 131 -2.85 -9.58 -7.99
CA VAL A 131 -1.66 -9.33 -7.16
C VAL A 131 -1.45 -7.84 -6.99
N ILE A 132 -1.29 -7.41 -5.75
CA ILE A 132 -1.01 -6.01 -5.36
C ILE A 132 0.34 -5.85 -4.67
N GLY A 133 1.04 -6.96 -4.44
CA GLY A 133 2.35 -6.93 -3.81
C GLY A 133 2.90 -8.32 -3.51
N VAL A 134 3.98 -8.36 -2.75
CA VAL A 134 4.66 -9.60 -2.32
C VAL A 134 5.22 -9.41 -0.93
N ILE A 135 5.09 -10.41 -0.07
CA ILE A 135 5.76 -10.48 1.22
C ILE A 135 6.83 -11.57 1.21
N ASN A 136 8.00 -11.25 1.76
CA ASN A 136 9.14 -12.15 1.82
C ASN A 136 9.60 -12.34 3.24
N CYS A 137 9.91 -13.58 3.62
CA CYS A 137 10.62 -13.93 4.84
C CYS A 137 11.95 -14.56 4.50
N TYR A 138 13.03 -14.10 5.16
CA TYR A 138 14.39 -14.62 4.98
C TYR A 138 14.91 -15.19 6.30
N THR A 139 15.64 -16.32 6.23
CA THR A 139 16.40 -16.86 7.34
C THR A 139 17.90 -16.63 7.16
N SER A 140 18.67 -16.72 8.24
CA SER A 140 20.15 -16.69 8.22
C SER A 140 20.77 -18.10 8.21
N TYR A 141 19.97 -19.11 8.02
CA TYR A 141 20.37 -20.53 8.01
C TYR A 141 19.55 -21.28 6.93
N PRO A 142 20.05 -22.40 6.41
CA PRO A 142 19.28 -23.24 5.51
C PRO A 142 18.00 -23.72 6.17
N HIS A 143 16.85 -23.38 5.56
CA HIS A 143 15.53 -23.71 6.07
C HIS A 143 14.58 -24.10 4.95
N GLU A 144 13.98 -25.25 5.05
CA GLU A 144 12.92 -25.70 4.16
C GLU A 144 11.56 -25.35 4.79
N PHE A 145 10.91 -24.33 4.25
CA PHE A 145 9.62 -23.88 4.77
C PHE A 145 8.54 -24.96 4.56
N ASN A 146 7.96 -25.41 5.65
CA ASN A 146 6.90 -26.43 5.65
C ASN A 146 5.53 -25.83 5.30
N GLU A 147 4.52 -26.70 5.12
CA GLU A 147 3.16 -26.27 4.75
C GLU A 147 2.50 -25.37 5.81
N THR A 148 2.76 -25.58 7.09
CA THR A 148 2.22 -24.72 8.15
C THR A 148 2.79 -23.29 8.04
N GLU A 149 4.09 -23.16 7.82
CA GLU A 149 4.75 -21.86 7.65
C GLU A 149 4.25 -21.14 6.38
N ARG A 150 4.09 -21.87 5.28
CA ARG A 150 3.50 -21.35 4.04
C ARG A 150 2.08 -20.86 4.28
N THR A 151 1.27 -21.63 5.00
CA THR A 151 -0.12 -21.28 5.31
C THR A 151 -0.19 -20.04 6.19
N VAL A 152 0.66 -19.93 7.21
CA VAL A 152 0.73 -18.75 8.09
C VAL A 152 1.12 -17.51 7.29
N LEU A 153 2.19 -17.58 6.48
CA LEU A 153 2.60 -16.43 5.68
C LEU A 153 1.56 -16.04 4.62
N THR A 154 0.86 -17.02 4.04
CA THR A 154 -0.24 -16.77 3.10
C THR A 154 -1.43 -16.08 3.79
N ALA A 155 -1.78 -16.48 5.01
CA ALA A 155 -2.82 -15.83 5.79
C ALA A 155 -2.45 -14.35 6.10
N VAL A 156 -1.21 -14.11 6.52
CA VAL A 156 -0.69 -12.74 6.72
C VAL A 156 -0.74 -11.94 5.41
N ALA A 157 -0.27 -12.52 4.30
CA ALA A 157 -0.30 -11.89 2.99
C ALA A 157 -1.71 -11.47 2.58
N SER A 158 -2.69 -12.34 2.81
CA SER A 158 -4.10 -12.06 2.51
C SER A 158 -4.65 -10.90 3.35
N GLN A 159 -4.34 -10.85 4.64
CA GLN A 159 -4.74 -9.74 5.53
C GLN A 159 -4.08 -8.42 5.11
N ALA A 160 -2.77 -8.44 4.82
CA ALA A 160 -2.06 -7.27 4.32
C ALA A 160 -2.64 -6.75 3.00
N ALA A 161 -2.96 -7.66 2.07
CA ALA A 161 -3.56 -7.32 0.79
C ALA A 161 -4.91 -6.60 0.95
N ILE A 162 -5.79 -7.12 1.79
CA ILE A 162 -7.10 -6.51 2.09
C ILE A 162 -6.91 -5.11 2.71
N CYS A 163 -5.96 -4.95 3.64
CA CYS A 163 -5.67 -3.67 4.27
C CYS A 163 -5.22 -2.62 3.24
N ILE A 164 -4.29 -2.98 2.37
CA ILE A 164 -3.76 -2.08 1.33
C ILE A 164 -4.89 -1.68 0.37
N GLU A 165 -5.66 -2.64 -0.15
CA GLU A 165 -6.75 -2.37 -1.09
C GLU A 165 -7.84 -1.48 -0.46
N ASN A 166 -8.24 -1.76 0.78
CA ASN A 166 -9.22 -0.94 1.49
C ASN A 166 -8.74 0.50 1.66
N THR A 167 -7.48 0.71 2.04
CA THR A 167 -6.91 2.05 2.19
C THR A 167 -6.88 2.79 0.86
N GLU A 168 -6.46 2.14 -0.23
CA GLU A 168 -6.50 2.74 -1.56
C GLU A 168 -7.92 3.12 -1.99
N LEU A 169 -8.92 2.26 -1.73
CA LEU A 169 -10.31 2.53 -2.04
C LEU A 169 -10.86 3.70 -1.22
N MET A 170 -10.52 3.78 0.07
CA MET A 170 -10.91 4.90 0.94
C MET A 170 -10.36 6.23 0.40
N VAL A 171 -9.08 6.27 0.02
CA VAL A 171 -8.46 7.48 -0.56
C VAL A 171 -9.16 7.87 -1.87
N LYS A 172 -9.38 6.92 -2.77
CA LYS A 172 -10.08 7.17 -4.04
C LYS A 172 -11.51 7.68 -3.82
N THR A 173 -12.24 7.06 -2.89
CA THR A 173 -13.61 7.47 -2.55
C THR A 173 -13.65 8.90 -2.01
N LYS A 174 -12.71 9.25 -1.12
CA LYS A 174 -12.62 10.61 -0.57
C LYS A 174 -12.37 11.65 -1.66
N VAL A 175 -11.44 11.39 -2.58
CA VAL A 175 -11.17 12.29 -3.73
C VAL A 175 -12.42 12.49 -4.58
N ILE A 176 -13.13 11.42 -4.93
CA ILE A 176 -14.37 11.51 -5.73
C ILE A 176 -15.46 12.30 -4.99
N GLN A 177 -15.60 12.10 -3.68
CA GLN A 177 -16.56 12.87 -2.86
C GLN A 177 -16.21 14.35 -2.84
N GLU A 178 -14.95 14.71 -2.65
CA GLU A 178 -14.49 16.11 -2.66
C GLU A 178 -14.71 16.76 -4.04
N GLU A 179 -14.49 16.05 -5.12
CA GLU A 179 -14.77 16.55 -6.48
C GLU A 179 -16.28 16.76 -6.70
N LEU A 180 -17.11 15.82 -6.24
CA LEU A 180 -18.57 15.94 -6.36
C LEU A 180 -19.12 17.12 -5.55
N GLU A 181 -18.64 17.30 -4.32
CA GLU A 181 -19.00 18.44 -3.48
C GLU A 181 -18.57 19.76 -4.12
N THR A 182 -17.35 19.82 -4.63
CA THR A 182 -16.85 20.99 -5.35
C THR A 182 -17.73 21.33 -6.55
N ARG A 183 -18.10 20.32 -7.34
CA ARG A 183 -19.00 20.52 -8.47
C ARG A 183 -20.36 21.08 -8.05
N LYS A 184 -20.96 20.51 -6.98
CA LYS A 184 -22.26 21.03 -6.44
C LYS A 184 -22.15 22.49 -5.99
N LEU A 185 -21.05 22.86 -5.30
CA LEU A 185 -20.83 24.24 -4.86
C LEU A 185 -20.67 25.20 -6.05
N VAL A 186 -19.89 24.81 -7.06
CA VAL A 186 -19.69 25.61 -8.27
C VAL A 186 -21.00 25.78 -9.04
N GLU A 187 -21.83 24.74 -9.19
CA GLU A 187 -23.14 24.83 -9.84
C GLU A 187 -24.08 25.80 -9.11
N ARG A 188 -24.12 25.75 -7.77
CA ARG A 188 -24.91 26.70 -6.97
C ARG A 188 -24.40 28.13 -7.14
N ALA A 189 -23.08 28.34 -7.07
CA ALA A 189 -22.46 29.64 -7.26
C ALA A 189 -22.74 30.22 -8.69
N LYS A 190 -22.73 29.38 -9.72
CA LYS A 190 -23.16 29.76 -11.09
C LYS A 190 -24.60 30.28 -11.08
N GLY A 191 -25.52 29.51 -10.45
CA GLY A 191 -26.94 29.91 -10.36
C GLY A 191 -27.12 31.29 -9.73
N ILE A 192 -26.35 31.61 -8.70
CA ILE A 192 -26.35 32.92 -8.02
C ILE A 192 -25.87 34.02 -9.01
N LEU A 193 -24.72 33.79 -9.64
CA LEU A 193 -24.16 34.77 -10.57
C LEU A 193 -25.09 35.02 -11.79
N MET A 194 -25.72 33.98 -12.30
CA MET A 194 -26.74 34.09 -13.37
C MET A 194 -27.91 34.96 -12.92
N LYS A 195 -28.44 34.72 -11.71
CA LYS A 195 -29.58 35.45 -11.18
C LYS A 195 -29.23 36.90 -10.83
N GLN A 196 -28.08 37.15 -10.20
CA GLN A 196 -27.71 38.50 -9.72
C GLN A 196 -27.16 39.40 -10.82
N HIS A 197 -26.48 38.83 -11.84
CA HIS A 197 -25.76 39.59 -12.85
C HIS A 197 -26.29 39.36 -14.27
N GLY A 198 -27.37 38.58 -14.44
CA GLY A 198 -27.96 38.32 -15.79
C GLY A 198 -27.01 37.51 -16.70
N LEU A 199 -26.04 36.78 -16.15
CA LEU A 199 -25.06 36.00 -16.90
C LEU A 199 -25.67 34.71 -17.43
N ASN A 200 -25.19 34.23 -18.58
CA ASN A 200 -25.45 32.86 -18.97
C ASN A 200 -24.54 31.89 -18.24
N GLU A 201 -24.77 30.58 -18.39
CA GLU A 201 -24.03 29.53 -17.65
C GLU A 201 -22.53 29.57 -17.95
N GLU A 202 -22.17 29.77 -19.22
CA GLU A 202 -20.77 29.81 -19.64
C GLU A 202 -20.02 31.02 -19.06
N GLU A 203 -20.66 32.17 -19.07
CA GLU A 203 -20.14 33.42 -18.50
C GLU A 203 -19.97 33.32 -16.99
N ALA A 204 -20.94 32.75 -16.28
CA ALA A 204 -20.87 32.53 -14.84
C ALA A 204 -19.70 31.60 -14.51
N PHE A 205 -19.53 30.50 -15.22
CA PHE A 205 -18.40 29.59 -15.05
C PHE A 205 -17.05 30.28 -15.31
N LYS A 206 -16.93 31.02 -16.45
CA LYS A 206 -15.72 31.77 -16.78
C LYS A 206 -15.37 32.79 -15.67
N ARG A 207 -16.35 33.41 -15.06
CA ARG A 207 -16.16 34.38 -13.97
C ARG A 207 -15.60 33.72 -12.72
N ILE A 208 -16.15 32.56 -12.30
CA ILE A 208 -15.63 31.79 -11.18
C ILE A 208 -14.19 31.35 -11.45
N ARG A 209 -13.93 30.80 -12.63
CA ARG A 209 -12.58 30.34 -13.03
C ARG A 209 -11.57 31.49 -13.05
N LYS A 210 -11.94 32.65 -13.59
CA LYS A 210 -11.07 33.84 -13.61
C LYS A 210 -10.76 34.34 -12.20
N ALA A 211 -11.75 34.35 -11.31
CA ALA A 211 -11.58 34.71 -9.92
C ALA A 211 -10.63 33.74 -9.20
N SER A 212 -10.78 32.42 -9.43
CA SER A 212 -9.88 31.38 -8.92
C SER A 212 -8.44 31.64 -9.35
N MET A 213 -8.20 31.84 -10.65
CA MET A 213 -6.84 32.10 -11.18
C MET A 213 -6.23 33.38 -10.62
N ASN A 214 -6.98 34.47 -10.55
CA ASN A 214 -6.50 35.78 -10.11
C ASN A 214 -6.18 35.84 -8.61
N SER A 215 -6.96 35.12 -7.80
CA SER A 215 -6.77 35.06 -6.34
C SER A 215 -5.88 33.92 -5.86
N ARG A 216 -5.44 33.02 -6.76
CA ARG A 216 -4.73 31.78 -6.43
C ARG A 216 -5.48 30.90 -5.44
N LYS A 217 -6.81 30.93 -5.48
CA LYS A 217 -7.72 30.09 -4.69
C LYS A 217 -8.35 29.03 -5.57
N THR A 218 -8.78 27.94 -4.94
CA THR A 218 -9.49 26.87 -5.64
C THR A 218 -10.88 27.34 -6.11
N MET A 219 -11.45 26.70 -7.12
CA MET A 219 -12.82 26.98 -7.55
C MET A 219 -13.83 26.72 -6.43
N ARG A 220 -13.57 25.77 -5.52
CA ARG A 220 -14.36 25.51 -4.33
C ARG A 220 -14.41 26.73 -3.41
N GLU A 221 -13.24 27.28 -3.04
CA GLU A 221 -13.17 28.47 -2.17
C GLU A 221 -13.87 29.70 -2.78
N ILE A 222 -13.78 29.89 -4.09
CA ILE A 222 -14.50 30.97 -4.78
C ILE A 222 -16.01 30.74 -4.74
N ALA A 223 -16.45 29.49 -4.99
CA ALA A 223 -17.86 29.15 -4.93
C ALA A 223 -18.42 29.33 -3.50
N GLU A 224 -17.71 28.88 -2.48
CA GLU A 224 -18.07 29.06 -1.07
C GLU A 224 -18.19 30.57 -0.71
N ALA A 225 -17.25 31.41 -1.18
CA ALA A 225 -17.29 32.85 -0.96
C ALA A 225 -18.54 33.49 -1.60
N ILE A 226 -18.91 33.11 -2.83
CA ILE A 226 -20.12 33.58 -3.51
C ILE A 226 -21.38 33.16 -2.74
N LEU A 227 -21.44 31.90 -2.30
CA LEU A 227 -22.57 31.39 -1.50
C LEU A 227 -22.69 32.09 -0.15
N LEU A 228 -21.56 32.45 0.47
CA LEU A 228 -21.54 33.16 1.75
C LEU A 228 -22.07 34.59 1.58
N THR A 229 -21.65 35.31 0.54
CA THR A 229 -22.12 36.70 0.26
C THR A 229 -23.61 36.74 0.00
N GLU A 230 -24.19 35.77 -0.71
CA GLU A 230 -25.64 35.69 -0.90
C GLU A 230 -26.39 35.53 0.43
N LYS A 231 -25.92 34.63 1.31
CA LYS A 231 -26.56 34.42 2.61
C LYS A 231 -26.52 35.66 3.53
N MET A 232 -25.55 36.56 3.34
CA MET A 232 -25.43 37.78 4.14
C MET A 232 -26.25 38.96 3.54
N ALA A 233 -26.67 38.86 2.25
CA ALA A 233 -27.42 39.89 1.55
C ALA A 233 -28.95 39.68 1.54
N GLY A 234 -29.44 38.53 1.99
CA GLY A 234 -30.85 38.18 2.15
C GLY A 234 -31.23 37.96 3.59
#